data_45afdb36396502d68ce1cf6ff54dabe9
#
_entry.id   45afdb36396502d68ce1cf6ff54dabe9
#
_cell.length_a   1.000
_cell.length_b   1.000
_cell.length_c   1.000
_cell.angle_alpha   90.00
_cell.angle_beta   90.00
_cell.angle_gamma   90.00
#
_symmetry.space_group_name_H-M   'P 1'
#
loop_
_entity.id
_entity.type
_entity.pdbx_description
1 polymer ?
#
loop_
_entity_poly.entity_id
_entity_poly.type
_entity_poly.pdbx_seq_one_letter_code
_entity_poly.pdbx_strand_id
1 'polypeptide(L)'
;AMKTGERLQFSLSRTEDFSSSETLLSEPQEWCMYNLHRRLEVGTWYWRFRSTNLNGTTPGEWSAIYRFEVKNDTPEFVTPPFQTFLANAPRLHPRIYCFLDDRIGEARNRVTSHPEYAELQSRASQELKAEYTGMTDLYSRAEELRQHATYLYQAYHLTQKEIYAEKLRQLLEALIVAPPADGQLFASNFTASNIAWCLVAAYDLLYNNLSASDRTAAEELMMRVARYYY
;
A
#
# COMPACT_ATOMS: atom_id res chain seq x y z
N ALA A 1 6.75 -26.35 4.55
CA ALA A 1 5.75 -25.38 4.99
C ALA A 1 5.83 -25.26 6.51
N MET A 2 5.81 -24.03 7.04
CA MET A 2 5.71 -23.79 8.49
C MET A 2 4.41 -24.39 9.01
N LYS A 3 4.46 -25.01 10.17
CA LYS A 3 3.24 -25.46 10.85
C LYS A 3 2.59 -24.26 11.55
N THR A 4 1.28 -24.29 11.70
CA THR A 4 0.55 -23.25 12.43
C THR A 4 1.18 -23.08 13.80
N GLY A 5 1.66 -21.86 14.09
CA GLY A 5 2.24 -21.53 15.38
C GLY A 5 3.75 -21.70 15.49
N GLU A 6 4.44 -22.16 14.47
CA GLU A 6 5.90 -22.11 14.43
C GLU A 6 6.37 -20.69 14.10
N ARG A 7 7.51 -20.31 14.68
CA ARG A 7 8.22 -19.09 14.33
C ARG A 7 9.59 -19.44 13.77
N LEU A 8 10.13 -18.55 12.95
CA LEU A 8 11.47 -18.70 12.39
C LEU A 8 12.44 -17.74 13.06
N GLN A 9 13.63 -18.23 13.35
CA GLN A 9 14.74 -17.42 13.82
C GLN A 9 15.90 -17.55 12.82
N PHE A 10 16.46 -16.42 12.43
CA PHE A 10 17.54 -16.33 11.44
C PHE A 10 18.84 -15.94 12.13
N SER A 11 19.95 -16.46 11.62
CA SER A 11 21.28 -16.07 12.04
C SER A 11 22.14 -15.74 10.82
N LEU A 12 22.86 -14.62 10.89
CA LEU A 12 23.83 -14.18 9.88
C LEU A 12 25.20 -13.99 10.52
N SER A 13 26.26 -14.39 9.82
CA SER A 13 27.64 -14.26 10.31
C SER A 13 28.60 -13.98 9.17
N ARG A 14 29.75 -13.38 9.54
CA ARG A 14 30.92 -13.25 8.66
C ARG A 14 31.74 -14.54 8.61
N THR A 15 31.54 -15.45 9.54
CA THR A 15 32.24 -16.74 9.63
C THR A 15 31.27 -17.90 9.49
N GLU A 16 31.68 -18.95 8.82
CA GLU A 16 30.84 -20.12 8.52
C GLU A 16 30.45 -20.89 9.80
N ASP A 17 31.27 -20.85 10.81
CA ASP A 17 31.04 -21.50 12.12
C ASP A 17 30.15 -20.68 13.06
N PHE A 18 29.76 -19.43 12.66
CA PHE A 18 28.99 -18.51 13.48
C PHE A 18 29.64 -18.14 14.82
N SER A 19 30.96 -18.24 14.91
CA SER A 19 31.74 -17.93 16.12
C SER A 19 32.05 -16.44 16.29
N SER A 20 31.81 -15.62 15.24
CA SER A 20 32.06 -14.18 15.30
C SER A 20 31.19 -13.50 16.34
N SER A 21 31.78 -12.58 17.11
CA SER A 21 31.04 -11.70 18.03
C SER A 21 30.03 -10.77 17.32
N GLU A 22 30.19 -10.61 16.01
CA GLU A 22 29.29 -9.82 15.16
C GLU A 22 28.17 -10.67 14.54
N THR A 23 28.04 -11.95 14.94
CA THR A 23 26.95 -12.80 14.48
C THR A 23 25.61 -12.21 14.89
N LEU A 24 24.75 -11.99 13.91
CA LEU A 24 23.43 -11.44 14.08
C LEU A 24 22.43 -12.57 14.30
N LEU A 25 21.58 -12.40 15.29
CA LEU A 25 20.48 -13.32 15.57
C LEU A 25 19.17 -12.52 15.56
N SER A 26 18.20 -12.99 14.78
CA SER A 26 16.88 -12.35 14.78
C SER A 26 16.07 -12.75 16.01
N GLU A 27 15.10 -11.93 16.38
CA GLU A 27 14.00 -12.43 17.20
C GLU A 27 13.20 -13.50 16.43
N PRO A 28 12.56 -14.42 17.11
CA PRO A 28 11.63 -15.35 16.49
C PRO A 28 10.45 -14.63 15.84
N GLN A 29 10.19 -14.90 14.57
CA GLN A 29 9.16 -14.20 13.79
C GLN A 29 8.27 -15.16 12.99
N GLU A 30 7.09 -14.71 12.65
CA GLU A 30 6.09 -15.49 11.91
C GLU A 30 6.33 -15.52 10.39
N TRP A 31 7.27 -14.71 9.91
CA TRP A 31 7.54 -14.54 8.48
C TRP A 31 8.73 -15.38 8.05
N CYS A 32 8.65 -15.97 6.87
CA CYS A 32 9.76 -16.73 6.25
C CYS A 32 10.80 -15.83 5.56
N MET A 33 10.92 -14.58 5.99
CA MET A 33 11.91 -13.62 5.50
C MET A 33 12.53 -12.87 6.67
N TYR A 34 13.77 -12.42 6.50
CA TYR A 34 14.45 -11.58 7.48
C TYR A 34 15.05 -10.35 6.81
N ASN A 35 14.62 -9.17 7.24
CA ASN A 35 15.16 -7.90 6.81
C ASN A 35 15.88 -7.25 8.01
N LEU A 36 17.17 -7.00 7.85
CA LEU A 36 18.01 -6.36 8.87
C LEU A 36 17.75 -4.86 9.05
N HIS A 37 17.08 -4.23 8.09
CA HIS A 37 16.88 -2.77 8.02
C HIS A 37 18.18 -1.95 8.13
N ARG A 38 19.30 -2.55 7.78
CA ARG A 38 20.62 -1.91 7.73
C ARG A 38 21.47 -2.49 6.60
N ARG A 39 22.44 -1.70 6.17
CA ARG A 39 23.44 -2.14 5.18
C ARG A 39 24.31 -3.24 5.78
N LEU A 40 24.58 -4.26 4.99
CA LEU A 40 25.62 -5.25 5.26
C LEU A 40 26.94 -4.78 4.65
N GLU A 41 28.04 -5.05 5.34
CA GLU A 41 29.38 -4.78 4.83
C GLU A 41 29.72 -5.67 3.63
N VAL A 42 30.55 -5.15 2.74
CA VAL A 42 31.07 -5.90 1.58
C VAL A 42 31.83 -7.14 2.02
N GLY A 43 31.62 -8.23 1.30
CA GLY A 43 32.27 -9.52 1.49
C GLY A 43 31.30 -10.68 1.66
N THR A 44 31.83 -11.81 2.06
CA THR A 44 31.07 -13.06 2.23
C THR A 44 30.30 -13.03 3.54
N TRP A 45 29.06 -13.46 3.44
CA TRP A 45 28.15 -13.68 4.55
C TRP A 45 27.60 -15.10 4.53
N TYR A 46 27.40 -15.66 5.72
CA TYR A 46 26.78 -16.96 5.96
C TYR A 46 25.47 -16.76 6.70
N TRP A 47 24.48 -17.58 6.38
CA TRP A 47 23.21 -17.51 7.08
C TRP A 47 22.60 -18.91 7.25
N ARG A 48 21.80 -19.02 8.26
CA ARG A 48 21.00 -20.20 8.57
C ARG A 48 19.72 -19.79 9.28
N PHE A 49 18.78 -20.69 9.36
CA PHE A 49 17.55 -20.48 10.09
C PHE A 49 17.17 -21.72 10.88
N ARG A 50 16.27 -21.54 11.84
CA ARG A 50 15.65 -22.63 12.58
C ARG A 50 14.21 -22.30 12.90
N SER A 51 13.36 -23.34 13.10
CA SER A 51 12.05 -23.16 13.71
C SER A 51 12.18 -23.07 15.23
N THR A 52 11.25 -22.32 15.83
CA THR A 52 11.07 -22.25 17.28
C THR A 52 9.60 -22.50 17.59
N ASN A 53 9.30 -22.86 18.85
CA ASN A 53 7.90 -22.91 19.28
C ASN A 53 7.24 -21.50 19.25
N LEU A 54 5.93 -21.45 19.42
CA LEU A 54 5.13 -20.20 19.43
C LEU A 54 5.68 -19.09 20.33
N ASN A 55 6.29 -19.44 21.44
CA ASN A 55 6.83 -18.50 22.41
C ASN A 55 8.31 -18.16 22.14
N GLY A 56 8.92 -18.75 21.10
CA GLY A 56 10.34 -18.55 20.81
C GLY A 56 11.31 -19.15 21.83
N THR A 57 10.79 -19.87 22.83
CA THR A 57 11.56 -20.36 23.98
C THR A 57 12.27 -21.69 23.73
N THR A 58 11.77 -22.50 22.80
CA THR A 58 12.36 -23.80 22.48
C THR A 58 12.80 -23.79 21.01
N PRO A 59 14.10 -23.56 20.75
CA PRO A 59 14.62 -23.58 19.40
C PRO A 59 14.80 -25.02 18.90
N GLY A 60 14.46 -25.22 17.62
CA GLY A 60 14.79 -26.43 16.89
C GLY A 60 16.23 -26.44 16.37
N GLU A 61 16.57 -27.48 15.62
CA GLU A 61 17.86 -27.60 14.94
C GLU A 61 18.04 -26.54 13.85
N TRP A 62 19.26 -26.08 13.65
CA TRP A 62 19.62 -25.19 12.58
C TRP A 62 19.51 -25.88 11.22
N SER A 63 19.08 -25.15 10.21
CA SER A 63 19.17 -25.56 8.81
C SER A 63 20.61 -25.75 8.35
N ALA A 64 20.78 -26.25 7.13
CA ALA A 64 22.05 -26.13 6.43
C ALA A 64 22.51 -24.67 6.39
N ILE A 65 23.82 -24.45 6.27
CA ILE A 65 24.43 -23.14 6.13
C ILE A 65 24.36 -22.72 4.67
N TYR A 66 23.89 -21.51 4.43
CA TYR A 66 23.85 -20.86 3.13
C TYR A 66 24.83 -19.71 3.09
N ARG A 67 25.32 -19.38 1.88
CA ARG A 67 26.31 -18.33 1.64
C ARG A 67 25.83 -17.38 0.57
N PHE A 68 26.13 -16.09 0.74
CA PHE A 68 26.03 -15.06 -0.29
C PHE A 68 27.17 -14.04 -0.18
N GLU A 69 27.32 -13.23 -1.20
CA GLU A 69 28.36 -12.21 -1.27
C GLU A 69 27.71 -10.82 -1.45
N VAL A 70 28.12 -9.87 -0.62
CA VAL A 70 27.80 -8.45 -0.79
C VAL A 70 28.97 -7.78 -1.49
N LYS A 71 28.71 -7.09 -2.60
CA LYS A 71 29.69 -6.39 -3.42
C LYS A 71 29.45 -4.86 -3.30
N ASN A 72 30.42 -4.09 -3.81
CA ASN A 72 30.29 -2.61 -3.82
C ASN A 72 29.08 -2.11 -4.62
N ASP A 73 28.67 -2.87 -5.64
CA ASP A 73 27.55 -2.58 -6.53
C ASP A 73 26.27 -3.36 -6.19
N THR A 74 26.26 -4.08 -5.07
CA THR A 74 25.04 -4.78 -4.60
C THR A 74 23.97 -3.74 -4.28
N PRO A 75 22.77 -3.83 -4.92
CA PRO A 75 21.68 -2.92 -4.64
C PRO A 75 21.28 -2.93 -3.17
N GLU A 76 21.10 -1.75 -2.59
CA GLU A 76 20.67 -1.63 -1.21
C GLU A 76 19.15 -1.48 -1.12
N PHE A 77 18.57 -2.24 -0.22
CA PHE A 77 17.18 -2.07 0.19
C PHE A 77 17.13 -1.93 1.72
N VAL A 78 17.33 -0.69 2.17
CA VAL A 78 17.25 -0.34 3.59
C VAL A 78 15.99 0.48 3.80
N THR A 79 15.03 -0.08 4.51
CA THR A 79 13.83 0.66 4.90
C THR A 79 14.22 1.77 5.85
N PRO A 80 13.93 3.04 5.54
CA PRO A 80 14.24 4.14 6.43
C PRO A 80 13.45 4.01 7.73
N PRO A 81 13.94 4.56 8.85
CA PRO A 81 13.17 4.67 10.07
C PRO A 81 11.82 5.34 9.81
N PHE A 82 10.76 4.88 10.47
CA PHE A 82 9.40 5.39 10.24
C PHE A 82 9.29 6.91 10.35
N GLN A 83 10.00 7.53 11.29
CA GLN A 83 10.02 8.98 11.43
C GLN A 83 10.65 9.68 10.21
N THR A 84 11.70 9.09 9.64
CA THR A 84 12.32 9.60 8.41
C THR A 84 11.36 9.46 7.22
N PHE A 85 10.66 8.33 7.12
CA PHE A 85 9.61 8.13 6.12
C PHE A 85 8.51 9.19 6.24
N LEU A 86 7.97 9.42 7.46
CA LEU A 86 6.94 10.44 7.70
C LEU A 86 7.42 11.86 7.41
N ALA A 87 8.67 12.19 7.73
CA ALA A 87 9.24 13.51 7.46
C ALA A 87 9.35 13.79 5.96
N ASN A 88 9.60 12.76 5.15
CA ASN A 88 9.75 12.85 3.70
C ASN A 88 8.44 12.60 2.93
N ALA A 89 7.37 12.16 3.60
CA ALA A 89 6.08 11.96 2.95
C ALA A 89 5.54 13.31 2.42
N PRO A 90 5.05 13.38 1.18
CA PRO A 90 4.42 14.59 0.65
C PRO A 90 3.28 15.05 1.55
N ARG A 91 3.27 16.33 1.91
CA ARG A 91 2.24 16.90 2.79
C ARG A 91 1.12 17.62 2.06
N LEU A 92 1.38 17.98 0.81
CA LEU A 92 0.39 18.63 -0.05
C LEU A 92 -0.45 17.58 -0.77
N HIS A 93 -1.71 17.88 -0.94
CA HIS A 93 -2.63 17.07 -1.74
C HIS A 93 -2.86 17.69 -3.12
N PRO A 94 -3.10 16.90 -4.16
CA PRO A 94 -3.07 15.42 -4.19
C PRO A 94 -1.65 14.83 -4.13
N ARG A 95 -1.47 13.66 -3.52
CA ARG A 95 -0.16 13.03 -3.28
C ARG A 95 -0.03 11.55 -3.66
N ILE A 96 -1.13 10.90 -4.07
CA ILE A 96 -1.11 9.47 -4.43
C ILE A 96 -0.23 9.21 -5.65
N TYR A 97 -0.35 10.03 -6.69
CA TYR A 97 0.57 9.96 -7.80
C TYR A 97 1.78 10.83 -7.47
N CYS A 98 2.97 10.21 -7.49
CA CYS A 98 4.25 10.91 -7.33
C CYS A 98 4.57 11.89 -8.47
N PHE A 99 3.55 12.44 -9.13
CA PHE A 99 3.61 13.44 -10.18
C PHE A 99 3.37 14.85 -9.64
N LEU A 100 3.80 15.08 -8.41
CA LEU A 100 3.54 16.34 -7.70
C LEU A 100 4.40 17.51 -8.19
N ASP A 101 5.25 17.25 -9.15
CA ASP A 101 6.17 18.21 -9.74
C ASP A 101 5.92 18.35 -11.26
N ASP A 102 6.90 18.84 -11.97
CA ASP A 102 6.84 19.14 -13.40
C ASP A 102 6.43 17.96 -14.29
N ARG A 103 6.54 16.72 -13.81
CA ARG A 103 6.22 15.52 -14.59
C ARG A 103 4.75 15.39 -14.96
N ILE A 104 3.82 15.86 -14.11
CA ILE A 104 2.39 15.86 -14.46
C ILE A 104 2.11 16.86 -15.59
N GLY A 105 2.81 18.01 -15.61
CA GLY A 105 2.75 18.97 -16.71
C GLY A 105 3.20 18.36 -18.03
N GLU A 106 4.32 17.64 -18.03
CA GLU A 106 4.79 16.91 -19.21
C GLU A 106 3.80 15.82 -19.66
N ALA A 107 3.26 15.05 -18.72
CA ALA A 107 2.26 14.03 -19.03
C ALA A 107 1.01 14.63 -19.69
N ARG A 108 0.50 15.77 -19.19
CA ARG A 108 -0.62 16.49 -19.79
C ARG A 108 -0.33 16.96 -21.22
N ASN A 109 0.90 17.44 -21.45
CA ASN A 109 1.31 17.91 -22.78
C ASN A 109 1.43 16.77 -23.81
N ARG A 110 1.77 15.56 -23.36
CA ARG A 110 1.97 14.39 -24.22
C ARG A 110 0.75 13.48 -24.34
N VAL A 111 -0.17 13.53 -23.36
CA VAL A 111 -1.25 12.56 -23.23
C VAL A 111 -2.17 12.52 -24.45
N THR A 112 -2.43 13.65 -25.09
CA THR A 112 -3.32 13.74 -26.26
C THR A 112 -2.85 12.93 -27.46
N SER A 113 -1.56 12.65 -27.56
CA SER A 113 -0.95 11.83 -28.60
C SER A 113 -0.83 10.35 -28.21
N HIS A 114 -1.12 9.99 -26.95
CA HIS A 114 -1.05 8.60 -26.51
C HIS A 114 -2.28 7.81 -26.97
N PRO A 115 -2.14 6.61 -27.54
CA PRO A 115 -3.28 5.86 -28.09
C PRO A 115 -4.35 5.51 -27.05
N GLU A 116 -3.96 5.30 -25.80
CA GLU A 116 -4.88 4.96 -24.71
C GLU A 116 -5.66 6.17 -24.16
N TYR A 117 -5.31 7.41 -24.56
CA TYR A 117 -5.97 8.60 -24.03
C TYR A 117 -7.44 8.69 -24.42
N ALA A 118 -7.77 8.33 -25.65
CA ALA A 118 -9.16 8.31 -26.14
C ALA A 118 -9.99 7.27 -25.37
N GLU A 119 -9.41 6.12 -25.04
CA GLU A 119 -10.07 5.11 -24.22
C GLU A 119 -10.30 5.62 -22.80
N LEU A 120 -9.28 6.20 -22.15
CA LEU A 120 -9.43 6.81 -20.84
C LEU A 120 -10.57 7.84 -20.79
N GLN A 121 -10.61 8.73 -21.78
CA GLN A 121 -11.68 9.74 -21.86
C GLN A 121 -13.07 9.12 -22.07
N SER A 122 -13.15 8.09 -22.93
CA SER A 122 -14.40 7.36 -23.16
C SER A 122 -14.88 6.69 -21.87
N ARG A 123 -14.00 5.98 -21.16
CA ARG A 123 -14.30 5.34 -19.87
C ARG A 123 -14.74 6.38 -18.85
N ALA A 124 -13.92 7.41 -18.59
CA ALA A 124 -14.27 8.45 -17.64
C ALA A 124 -15.60 9.15 -17.95
N SER A 125 -15.93 9.34 -19.24
CA SER A 125 -17.22 9.91 -19.65
C SER A 125 -18.41 8.95 -19.39
N GLN A 126 -18.19 7.64 -19.43
CA GLN A 126 -19.19 6.65 -19.03
C GLN A 126 -19.44 6.72 -17.52
N GLU A 127 -18.38 6.85 -16.73
CA GLU A 127 -18.46 6.93 -15.27
C GLU A 127 -19.20 8.18 -14.77
N LEU A 128 -19.24 9.25 -15.54
CA LEU A 128 -20.04 10.44 -15.20
C LEU A 128 -21.55 10.14 -15.13
N LYS A 129 -22.01 9.06 -15.76
CA LYS A 129 -23.42 8.64 -15.74
C LYS A 129 -23.78 7.80 -14.52
N ALA A 130 -22.79 7.36 -13.73
CA ALA A 130 -23.04 6.55 -12.55
C ALA A 130 -23.83 7.35 -11.49
N GLU A 131 -24.77 6.69 -10.85
CA GLU A 131 -25.57 7.24 -9.75
C GLU A 131 -25.14 6.50 -8.46
N TYR A 132 -24.75 7.25 -7.43
CA TYR A 132 -24.30 6.67 -6.17
C TYR A 132 -25.31 6.90 -5.04
N THR A 133 -26.14 7.93 -5.13
CA THR A 133 -27.10 8.30 -4.09
C THR A 133 -28.19 7.25 -3.96
N GLY A 134 -28.43 6.79 -2.72
CA GLY A 134 -29.47 5.80 -2.43
C GLY A 134 -29.13 4.37 -2.82
N MET A 135 -27.91 4.09 -3.25
CA MET A 135 -27.46 2.72 -3.50
C MET A 135 -27.35 1.95 -2.19
N THR A 136 -28.10 0.86 -2.09
CA THR A 136 -28.05 -0.06 -0.92
C THR A 136 -26.99 -1.14 -1.07
N ASP A 137 -26.45 -1.30 -2.28
CA ASP A 137 -25.51 -2.36 -2.68
C ASP A 137 -24.10 -1.86 -3.02
N LEU A 138 -23.76 -0.61 -2.61
CA LEU A 138 -22.45 0.00 -2.88
C LEU A 138 -21.28 -0.95 -2.62
N TYR A 139 -21.31 -1.64 -1.49
CA TYR A 139 -20.17 -2.48 -1.07
C TYR A 139 -20.09 -3.80 -1.84
N SER A 140 -21.20 -4.33 -2.35
CA SER A 140 -21.17 -5.50 -3.25
C SER A 140 -20.60 -5.16 -4.62
N ARG A 141 -20.60 -3.89 -5.00
CA ARG A 141 -20.05 -3.35 -6.26
C ARG A 141 -18.65 -2.74 -6.11
N ALA A 142 -17.92 -3.10 -5.06
CA ALA A 142 -16.65 -2.48 -4.71
C ALA A 142 -15.62 -2.46 -5.83
N GLU A 143 -15.55 -3.51 -6.67
CA GLU A 143 -14.64 -3.55 -7.82
C GLU A 143 -15.04 -2.56 -8.91
N GLU A 144 -16.32 -2.46 -9.22
CA GLU A 144 -16.85 -1.47 -10.16
C GLU A 144 -16.57 -0.05 -9.67
N LEU A 145 -16.86 0.24 -8.40
CA LEU A 145 -16.58 1.55 -7.80
C LEU A 145 -15.08 1.89 -7.83
N ARG A 146 -14.21 0.92 -7.62
CA ARG A 146 -12.77 1.10 -7.78
C ARG A 146 -12.39 1.53 -9.19
N GLN A 147 -13.01 0.93 -10.21
CA GLN A 147 -12.79 1.31 -11.61
C GLN A 147 -13.27 2.74 -11.85
N HIS A 148 -14.48 3.09 -11.38
CA HIS A 148 -15.01 4.46 -11.43
C HIS A 148 -14.04 5.46 -10.82
N ALA A 149 -13.62 5.22 -9.58
CA ALA A 149 -12.67 6.11 -8.90
C ALA A 149 -11.36 6.25 -9.68
N THR A 150 -10.85 5.15 -10.24
CA THR A 150 -9.59 5.14 -11.00
C THR A 150 -9.69 6.00 -12.25
N TYR A 151 -10.72 5.79 -13.08
CA TYR A 151 -10.88 6.54 -14.32
C TYR A 151 -11.15 8.02 -14.07
N LEU A 152 -12.01 8.34 -13.10
CA LEU A 152 -12.32 9.74 -12.75
C LEU A 152 -11.09 10.47 -12.19
N TYR A 153 -10.34 9.81 -11.31
CA TYR A 153 -9.10 10.36 -10.73
C TYR A 153 -8.05 10.64 -11.81
N GLN A 154 -7.81 9.67 -12.69
CA GLN A 154 -6.86 9.82 -13.79
C GLN A 154 -7.31 10.90 -14.79
N ALA A 155 -8.59 10.90 -15.17
CA ALA A 155 -9.14 11.89 -16.09
C ALA A 155 -9.02 13.32 -15.54
N TYR A 156 -9.28 13.52 -14.24
CA TYR A 156 -9.08 14.81 -13.61
C TYR A 156 -7.61 15.26 -13.68
N HIS A 157 -6.69 14.39 -13.26
CA HIS A 157 -5.26 14.73 -13.27
C HIS A 157 -4.72 15.08 -14.64
N LEU A 158 -5.21 14.40 -15.69
CA LEU A 158 -4.76 14.64 -17.05
C LEU A 158 -5.47 15.82 -17.73
N THR A 159 -6.73 16.07 -17.40
CA THR A 159 -7.55 17.07 -18.12
C THR A 159 -7.87 18.31 -17.32
N GLN A 160 -7.77 18.27 -15.99
CA GLN A 160 -8.17 19.34 -15.04
C GLN A 160 -9.65 19.74 -15.15
N LYS A 161 -10.51 18.84 -15.66
CA LYS A 161 -11.95 19.12 -15.76
C LYS A 161 -12.64 18.80 -14.43
N GLU A 162 -13.19 19.82 -13.79
CA GLU A 162 -13.85 19.72 -12.47
C GLU A 162 -15.00 18.71 -12.42
N ILE A 163 -15.64 18.42 -13.53
CA ILE A 163 -16.74 17.44 -13.58
C ILE A 163 -16.31 16.04 -13.06
N TYR A 164 -15.04 15.67 -13.26
CA TYR A 164 -14.52 14.40 -12.76
C TYR A 164 -14.28 14.43 -11.23
N ALA A 165 -13.79 15.56 -10.71
CA ALA A 165 -13.64 15.75 -9.27
C ALA A 165 -15.00 15.80 -8.57
N GLU A 166 -15.99 16.44 -9.17
CA GLU A 166 -17.36 16.48 -8.63
C GLU A 166 -18.02 15.09 -8.61
N LYS A 167 -17.78 14.27 -9.63
CA LYS A 167 -18.28 12.88 -9.63
C LYS A 167 -17.59 12.01 -8.55
N LEU A 168 -16.28 12.23 -8.31
CA LEU A 168 -15.57 11.60 -7.20
C LEU A 168 -16.10 12.06 -5.83
N ARG A 169 -16.49 13.32 -5.70
CA ARG A 169 -17.15 13.85 -4.49
C ARG A 169 -18.43 13.08 -4.20
N GLN A 170 -19.29 12.89 -5.19
CA GLN A 170 -20.55 12.15 -5.05
C GLN A 170 -20.30 10.69 -4.60
N LEU A 171 -19.26 10.04 -5.13
CA LEU A 171 -18.86 8.71 -4.69
C LEU A 171 -18.39 8.72 -3.23
N LEU A 172 -17.53 9.66 -2.85
CA LEU A 172 -17.05 9.77 -1.48
C LEU A 172 -18.20 10.00 -0.50
N GLU A 173 -19.09 10.96 -0.81
CA GLU A 173 -20.28 11.27 0.00
C GLU A 173 -21.16 10.03 0.18
N ALA A 174 -21.42 9.26 -0.88
CA ALA A 174 -22.18 8.02 -0.79
C ALA A 174 -21.53 6.98 0.15
N LEU A 175 -20.19 6.89 0.14
CA LEU A 175 -19.47 5.95 1.00
C LEU A 175 -19.46 6.39 2.48
N ILE A 176 -19.35 7.69 2.77
CA ILE A 176 -19.24 8.18 4.15
C ILE A 176 -20.61 8.43 4.82
N VAL A 177 -21.68 8.71 4.05
CA VAL A 177 -23.03 8.91 4.60
C VAL A 177 -23.62 7.63 5.15
N ALA A 178 -23.34 6.49 4.52
CA ALA A 178 -23.82 5.17 4.95
C ALA A 178 -22.63 4.21 5.08
N PRO A 179 -21.76 4.40 6.11
CA PRO A 179 -20.61 3.52 6.30
C PRO A 179 -21.08 2.07 6.51
N PRO A 180 -20.36 1.09 5.92
CA PRO A 180 -20.79 -0.30 5.93
C PRO A 180 -20.67 -0.91 7.32
N ALA A 181 -21.49 -1.92 7.60
CA ALA A 181 -21.19 -2.85 8.65
C ALA A 181 -19.93 -3.66 8.33
N ASP A 182 -19.21 -4.14 9.33
CA ASP A 182 -17.98 -4.91 9.13
C ASP A 182 -18.18 -6.14 8.25
N GLY A 183 -19.32 -6.85 8.39
CA GLY A 183 -19.65 -8.00 7.55
C GLY A 183 -19.82 -7.66 6.04
N GLN A 184 -20.10 -6.42 5.70
CA GLN A 184 -20.16 -5.94 4.31
C GLN A 184 -18.79 -5.50 3.84
N LEU A 185 -18.08 -4.69 4.62
CA LEU A 185 -16.77 -4.15 4.28
C LEU A 185 -15.74 -5.27 4.14
N PHE A 186 -15.74 -6.23 5.06
CA PHE A 186 -14.80 -7.34 5.11
C PHE A 186 -15.39 -8.66 4.59
N ALA A 187 -16.42 -8.60 3.78
CA ALA A 187 -16.95 -9.79 3.07
C ALA A 187 -15.87 -10.51 2.27
N SER A 188 -14.91 -9.75 1.76
CA SER A 188 -13.66 -10.27 1.18
C SER A 188 -12.54 -9.22 1.32
N ASN A 189 -11.29 -9.67 1.23
CA ASN A 189 -10.13 -8.76 1.18
C ASN A 189 -10.20 -7.83 -0.04
N PHE A 190 -10.75 -8.30 -1.16
CA PHE A 190 -10.94 -7.49 -2.36
C PHE A 190 -11.98 -6.38 -2.14
N THR A 191 -13.08 -6.65 -1.45
CA THR A 191 -14.07 -5.62 -1.13
C THR A 191 -13.44 -4.49 -0.33
N ALA A 192 -12.78 -4.82 0.78
CA ALA A 192 -12.15 -3.82 1.63
C ALA A 192 -11.06 -3.00 0.91
N SER A 193 -10.19 -3.65 0.13
CA SER A 193 -9.13 -2.96 -0.61
C SER A 193 -9.67 -2.08 -1.73
N ASN A 194 -10.72 -2.51 -2.44
CA ASN A 194 -11.36 -1.72 -3.49
C ASN A 194 -12.04 -0.46 -2.91
N ILE A 195 -12.76 -0.60 -1.80
CA ILE A 195 -13.37 0.54 -1.10
C ILE A 195 -12.28 1.48 -0.55
N ALA A 196 -11.21 0.94 0.02
CA ALA A 196 -10.08 1.77 0.47
C ALA A 196 -9.50 2.59 -0.67
N TRP A 197 -9.35 2.02 -1.87
CA TRP A 197 -8.89 2.76 -3.03
C TRP A 197 -9.84 3.89 -3.42
N CYS A 198 -11.17 3.65 -3.44
CA CYS A 198 -12.17 4.69 -3.72
C CYS A 198 -12.04 5.86 -2.74
N LEU A 199 -11.95 5.54 -1.44
CA LEU A 199 -11.81 6.54 -0.38
C LEU A 199 -10.52 7.34 -0.54
N VAL A 200 -9.39 6.65 -0.70
CA VAL A 200 -8.07 7.30 -0.78
C VAL A 200 -7.96 8.17 -2.03
N ALA A 201 -8.44 7.71 -3.19
CA ALA A 201 -8.41 8.49 -4.43
C ALA A 201 -9.26 9.76 -4.33
N ALA A 202 -10.50 9.63 -3.84
CA ALA A 202 -11.39 10.78 -3.70
C ALA A 202 -10.91 11.74 -2.59
N TYR A 203 -10.51 11.21 -1.43
CA TYR A 203 -9.99 12.00 -0.32
C TYR A 203 -8.75 12.79 -0.71
N ASP A 204 -7.78 12.16 -1.37
CA ASP A 204 -6.54 12.81 -1.77
C ASP A 204 -6.80 13.96 -2.75
N LEU A 205 -7.62 13.71 -3.76
CA LEU A 205 -7.96 14.73 -4.75
C LEU A 205 -8.73 15.91 -4.16
N LEU A 206 -9.69 15.63 -3.28
CA LEU A 206 -10.64 16.60 -2.77
C LEU A 206 -10.23 17.23 -1.44
N TYR A 207 -9.12 16.80 -0.84
CA TYR A 207 -8.72 17.14 0.53
C TYR A 207 -8.91 18.62 0.91
N ASN A 208 -8.44 19.53 0.04
CA ASN A 208 -8.50 20.95 0.30
C ASN A 208 -9.93 21.54 0.20
N ASN A 209 -10.85 20.79 -0.42
CA ASN A 209 -12.23 21.20 -0.68
C ASN A 209 -13.25 20.40 0.15
N LEU A 210 -12.80 19.45 0.99
CA LEU A 210 -13.67 18.71 1.90
C LEU A 210 -13.95 19.49 3.17
N SER A 211 -15.18 19.38 3.69
CA SER A 211 -15.50 19.85 5.02
C SER A 211 -14.71 19.08 6.09
N ALA A 212 -14.58 19.64 7.28
CA ALA A 212 -13.92 18.95 8.39
C ALA A 212 -14.65 17.66 8.77
N SER A 213 -15.99 17.65 8.72
CA SER A 213 -16.81 16.45 8.99
C SER A 213 -16.57 15.35 7.98
N ASP A 214 -16.54 15.68 6.67
CA ASP A 214 -16.34 14.68 5.62
C ASP A 214 -14.94 14.10 5.67
N ARG A 215 -13.93 14.94 5.97
CA ARG A 215 -12.56 14.46 6.21
C ARG A 215 -12.52 13.45 7.34
N THR A 216 -13.10 13.78 8.49
CA THR A 216 -13.14 12.88 9.65
C THR A 216 -13.84 11.57 9.31
N ALA A 217 -15.02 11.62 8.67
CA ALA A 217 -15.77 10.42 8.30
C ALA A 217 -14.99 9.52 7.32
N ALA A 218 -14.31 10.11 6.32
CA ALA A 218 -13.47 9.39 5.39
C ALA A 218 -12.25 8.75 6.08
N GLU A 219 -11.58 9.49 6.97
CA GLU A 219 -10.43 9.02 7.75
C GLU A 219 -10.82 7.86 8.67
N GLU A 220 -11.96 7.95 9.36
CA GLU A 220 -12.47 6.87 10.22
C GLU A 220 -12.71 5.59 9.41
N LEU A 221 -13.32 5.69 8.24
CA LEU A 221 -13.57 4.54 7.39
C LEU A 221 -12.27 3.95 6.81
N MET A 222 -11.32 4.79 6.37
CA MET A 222 -9.99 4.34 5.95
C MET A 222 -9.23 3.66 7.09
N MET A 223 -9.31 4.20 8.30
CA MET A 223 -8.66 3.61 9.48
C MET A 223 -9.28 2.28 9.90
N ARG A 224 -10.60 2.07 9.71
CA ARG A 224 -11.23 0.75 9.92
C ARG A 224 -10.61 -0.30 8.99
N VAL A 225 -10.43 0.02 7.70
CA VAL A 225 -9.78 -0.88 6.74
C VAL A 225 -8.33 -1.14 7.15
N ALA A 226 -7.57 -0.10 7.48
CA ALA A 226 -6.18 -0.23 7.89
C ALA A 226 -6.02 -1.15 9.11
N ARG A 227 -6.84 -0.98 10.15
CA ARG A 227 -6.80 -1.82 11.36
C ARG A 227 -7.19 -3.28 11.13
N TYR A 228 -8.01 -3.55 10.13
CA TYR A 228 -8.38 -4.92 9.78
C TYR A 228 -7.19 -5.70 9.20
N TYR A 229 -6.30 -5.02 8.47
CA TYR A 229 -5.12 -5.64 7.86
C TYR A 229 -3.87 -5.62 8.74
N TYR A 230 -3.91 -4.95 9.87
CA TYR A 230 -2.81 -4.84 10.83
C TYR A 230 -3.08 -5.66 12.09
#